data_3883db4f2c1cc107c68ab0dcf6343f8f
#
_entry.id   3883db4f2c1cc107c68ab0dcf6343f8f
#
_cell.length_a   1.000
_cell.length_b   1.000
_cell.length_c   1.000
_cell.angle_alpha   90.00
_cell.angle_beta   90.00
_cell.angle_gamma   90.00
#
_symmetry.space_group_name_H-M   'P 1'
#
loop_
_entity.id
_entity.type
_entity.pdbx_description
1 polymer ?
#
loop_
_entity_poly.entity_id
_entity_poly.type
_entity_poly.pdbx_seq_one_letter_code
_entity_poly.pdbx_strand_id
1 'polypeptide(L)'
;MYLHVKEEGALAKDIPVLWILPEAEAKDIVLIYYHGWGSDVESSRFRASIWAAADYPVLVVEEALHGVRGSWDYEDMGKLPAVIIQNMKEFDDILACVRARYADKKIVVCGHSMGAMTAMGLLARDEVAGAVALNGMGDWHAMSRTPYKEAADAYDPMNHIDSHVNKAICMLNGELDDVVNPLYQKSYYEKIKDDHEGAPLVFEIVEGTSHVVTTNMMAMTLDFLGRM
;
A
#
# COMPACT_ATOMS: atom_id res chain seq x y z
N MET A 1 -18.76 19.16 0.71
CA MET A 1 -18.99 17.80 1.24
C MET A 1 -17.97 17.61 2.36
N TYR A 2 -18.40 17.40 3.59
CA TYR A 2 -17.49 17.07 4.68
C TYR A 2 -17.42 15.54 4.79
N LEU A 3 -16.22 14.99 4.88
CA LEU A 3 -16.03 13.59 5.20
C LEU A 3 -16.17 13.45 6.73
N HIS A 4 -17.13 12.65 7.18
CA HIS A 4 -17.37 12.41 8.61
C HIS A 4 -16.40 11.31 9.07
N VAL A 5 -15.25 11.72 9.57
CA VAL A 5 -14.20 10.83 10.07
C VAL A 5 -13.59 11.40 11.36
N LYS A 6 -13.01 10.53 12.17
CA LYS A 6 -12.22 10.89 13.36
C LYS A 6 -10.74 10.64 13.09
N GLU A 7 -9.90 11.52 13.59
CA GLU A 7 -8.45 11.42 13.45
C GLU A 7 -7.79 11.29 14.82
N GLU A 8 -6.87 10.33 14.95
CA GLU A 8 -6.15 10.07 16.19
C GLU A 8 -4.69 9.77 15.87
N GLY A 9 -3.77 10.66 16.29
CA GLY A 9 -2.34 10.39 16.23
C GLY A 9 -1.94 9.33 17.25
N ALA A 10 -1.03 8.43 16.89
CA ALA A 10 -0.52 7.38 17.76
C ALA A 10 0.95 7.04 17.42
N LEU A 11 1.53 6.16 18.22
CA LEU A 11 2.83 5.54 17.94
C LEU A 11 2.64 4.02 17.86
N ALA A 12 3.11 3.43 16.77
CA ALA A 12 3.34 1.99 16.69
C ALA A 12 4.78 1.74 17.15
N LYS A 13 4.98 1.46 18.45
CA LYS A 13 6.27 1.54 19.14
C LYS A 13 6.85 2.96 19.00
N ASP A 14 7.83 3.17 18.12
CA ASP A 14 8.47 4.47 17.86
C ASP A 14 8.06 5.08 16.51
N ILE A 15 7.17 4.43 15.77
CA ILE A 15 6.76 4.83 14.42
C ILE A 15 5.52 5.71 14.54
N PRO A 16 5.56 6.99 14.13
CA PRO A 16 4.39 7.84 14.10
C PRO A 16 3.36 7.30 13.10
N VAL A 17 2.12 7.24 13.53
CA VAL A 17 0.99 6.78 12.71
C VAL A 17 -0.22 7.69 12.94
N LEU A 18 -1.09 7.76 11.95
CA LEU A 18 -2.36 8.47 12.05
C LEU A 18 -3.51 7.50 11.78
N TRP A 19 -4.36 7.30 12.78
CA TRP A 19 -5.64 6.65 12.58
C TRP A 19 -6.63 7.63 11.95
N ILE A 20 -7.26 7.19 10.86
CA ILE A 20 -8.45 7.85 10.30
C ILE A 20 -9.58 6.84 10.39
N LEU A 21 -10.56 7.17 11.23
CA LEU A 21 -11.57 6.24 11.70
C LEU A 21 -12.96 6.66 11.19
N PRO A 22 -13.82 5.71 10.84
CA PRO A 22 -15.21 6.00 10.54
C PRO A 22 -15.96 6.55 11.77
N GLU A 23 -16.99 7.36 11.57
CA GLU A 23 -17.95 7.70 12.63
C GLU A 23 -18.97 6.58 12.88
N ALA A 24 -19.28 5.81 11.86
CA ALA A 24 -20.16 4.64 11.95
C ALA A 24 -19.42 3.39 12.41
N GLU A 25 -20.13 2.27 12.46
CA GLU A 25 -19.53 0.96 12.76
C GLU A 25 -18.51 0.56 11.67
N ALA A 26 -17.32 0.23 12.09
CA ALA A 26 -16.23 -0.15 11.21
C ALA A 26 -16.47 -1.51 10.53
N LYS A 27 -16.34 -1.55 9.20
CA LYS A 27 -16.35 -2.79 8.41
C LYS A 27 -15.25 -3.76 8.85
N ASP A 28 -15.32 -5.01 8.38
CA ASP A 28 -14.46 -6.11 8.82
C ASP A 28 -13.04 -6.08 8.18
N ILE A 29 -12.62 -4.95 7.65
CA ILE A 29 -11.31 -4.71 7.05
C ILE A 29 -10.69 -3.48 7.68
N VAL A 30 -9.41 -3.57 8.05
CA VAL A 30 -8.56 -2.42 8.40
C VAL A 30 -7.55 -2.22 7.29
N LEU A 31 -7.40 -0.98 6.85
CA LEU A 31 -6.40 -0.59 5.86
C LEU A 31 -5.15 -0.07 6.57
N ILE A 32 -3.96 -0.55 6.15
CA ILE A 32 -2.68 0.04 6.52
C ILE A 32 -2.16 0.74 5.27
N TYR A 33 -2.03 2.06 5.33
CA TYR A 33 -1.66 2.87 4.18
C TYR A 33 -0.25 3.41 4.29
N TYR A 34 0.54 3.14 3.26
CA TYR A 34 1.89 3.66 3.04
C TYR A 34 1.88 4.72 1.94
N HIS A 35 2.53 5.86 2.19
CA HIS A 35 2.54 6.99 1.24
C HIS A 35 3.60 6.81 0.13
N GLY A 36 3.71 7.77 -0.78
CA GLY A 36 4.71 7.77 -1.83
C GLY A 36 6.01 8.49 -1.40
N TRP A 37 7.06 8.30 -2.20
CA TRP A 37 8.33 9.01 -2.05
C TRP A 37 8.14 10.53 -2.10
N GLY A 38 8.73 11.26 -1.16
CA GLY A 38 8.54 12.70 -1.01
C GLY A 38 7.18 13.14 -0.49
N SER A 39 6.35 12.20 -0.02
CA SER A 39 5.05 12.45 0.61
C SER A 39 5.16 12.27 2.14
N ASP A 40 4.05 12.36 2.86
CA ASP A 40 3.95 12.18 4.31
C ASP A 40 2.52 11.80 4.73
N VAL A 41 2.32 11.61 6.02
CA VAL A 41 1.01 11.34 6.61
C VAL A 41 0.01 12.45 6.29
N GLU A 42 0.40 13.73 6.35
CA GLU A 42 -0.49 14.86 6.12
C GLU A 42 -1.05 14.89 4.69
N SER A 43 -0.20 14.69 3.69
CA SER A 43 -0.60 14.64 2.27
C SER A 43 -1.47 13.42 1.93
N SER A 44 -1.38 12.36 2.76
CA SER A 44 -2.14 11.13 2.61
C SER A 44 -3.54 11.18 3.25
N ARG A 45 -3.76 12.13 4.15
CA ARG A 45 -4.96 12.28 4.99
C ARG A 45 -6.25 12.27 4.17
N PHE A 46 -6.29 12.99 3.06
CA PHE A 46 -7.49 13.08 2.23
C PHE A 46 -7.88 11.72 1.61
N ARG A 47 -6.91 10.96 1.07
CA ARG A 47 -7.18 9.64 0.49
C ARG A 47 -7.67 8.67 1.55
N ALA A 48 -6.98 8.62 2.69
CA ALA A 48 -7.36 7.77 3.81
C ALA A 48 -8.76 8.13 4.35
N SER A 49 -9.13 9.42 4.36
CA SER A 49 -10.46 9.86 4.75
C SER A 49 -11.57 9.37 3.81
N ILE A 50 -11.30 9.17 2.52
CA ILE A 50 -12.28 8.60 1.58
C ILE A 50 -12.64 7.17 1.99
N TRP A 51 -11.65 6.32 2.30
CA TRP A 51 -11.89 4.96 2.77
C TRP A 51 -12.55 4.93 4.14
N ALA A 52 -12.13 5.80 5.07
CA ALA A 52 -12.74 5.90 6.40
C ALA A 52 -14.19 6.37 6.34
N ALA A 53 -14.54 7.30 5.44
CA ALA A 53 -15.91 7.72 5.19
C ALA A 53 -16.78 6.63 4.55
N ALA A 54 -16.18 5.57 4.02
CA ALA A 54 -16.84 4.36 3.54
C ALA A 54 -16.76 3.20 4.55
N ASP A 55 -16.53 3.54 5.84
CA ASP A 55 -16.50 2.67 7.01
C ASP A 55 -15.30 1.72 7.12
N TYR A 56 -14.20 1.97 6.37
CA TYR A 56 -12.95 1.24 6.52
C TYR A 56 -11.98 2.02 7.41
N PRO A 57 -11.65 1.55 8.64
CA PRO A 57 -10.58 2.16 9.44
C PRO A 57 -9.25 2.15 8.68
N VAL A 58 -8.53 3.26 8.71
CA VAL A 58 -7.24 3.40 8.04
C VAL A 58 -6.17 3.79 9.06
N LEU A 59 -5.06 3.06 9.07
CA LEU A 59 -3.82 3.45 9.72
C LEU A 59 -2.86 3.97 8.67
N VAL A 60 -2.56 5.25 8.68
CA VAL A 60 -1.54 5.86 7.81
C VAL A 60 -0.20 5.83 8.54
N VAL A 61 0.81 5.27 7.89
CA VAL A 61 2.16 5.10 8.47
C VAL A 61 3.07 6.22 7.99
N GLU A 62 3.79 6.88 8.93
CA GLU A 62 4.89 7.78 8.58
C GLU A 62 6.14 6.96 8.25
N GLU A 63 6.59 6.99 7.03
CA GLU A 63 7.71 6.18 6.57
C GLU A 63 9.07 6.82 6.94
N ALA A 64 10.11 6.02 7.05
CA ALA A 64 11.47 6.52 7.35
C ALA A 64 11.91 7.56 6.31
N LEU A 65 12.69 8.55 6.74
CA LEU A 65 13.16 9.69 5.94
C LEU A 65 12.05 10.62 5.42
N HIS A 66 10.84 10.54 5.98
CA HIS A 66 9.71 11.39 5.61
C HIS A 66 9.09 12.05 6.85
N GLY A 67 8.46 13.20 6.65
CA GLY A 67 7.73 13.92 7.69
C GLY A 67 8.53 14.12 8.97
N VAL A 68 7.98 13.67 10.10
CA VAL A 68 8.64 13.80 11.41
C VAL A 68 9.76 12.76 11.64
N ARG A 69 9.92 11.78 10.74
CA ARG A 69 10.99 10.76 10.80
C ARG A 69 12.25 11.16 10.03
N GLY A 70 12.34 12.42 9.62
CA GLY A 70 13.48 12.98 8.90
C GLY A 70 13.11 13.46 7.50
N SER A 71 14.13 13.73 6.70
CA SER A 71 13.97 14.17 5.31
C SER A 71 15.13 13.69 4.45
N TRP A 72 14.93 13.70 3.17
CA TRP A 72 15.92 13.37 2.16
C TRP A 72 15.78 14.33 0.97
N ASP A 73 16.78 14.40 0.12
CA ASP A 73 16.63 15.00 -1.19
C ASP A 73 15.79 14.04 -2.07
N TYR A 74 14.51 14.33 -2.23
CA TYR A 74 13.58 13.43 -2.92
C TYR A 74 13.79 13.39 -4.45
N GLU A 75 14.65 14.23 -5.01
CA GLU A 75 15.13 14.07 -6.39
C GLU A 75 16.13 12.90 -6.50
N ASP A 76 16.81 12.56 -5.40
CA ASP A 76 17.66 11.37 -5.29
C ASP A 76 16.88 10.13 -4.85
N MET A 77 16.54 9.27 -5.80
CA MET A 77 15.85 8.00 -5.56
C MET A 77 16.72 6.91 -4.92
N GLY A 78 18.00 7.19 -4.65
CA GLY A 78 18.96 6.18 -4.16
C GLY A 78 18.61 5.56 -2.79
N LYS A 79 17.76 6.21 -2.00
CA LYS A 79 17.30 5.71 -0.70
C LYS A 79 15.91 5.04 -0.73
N LEU A 80 15.18 5.14 -1.81
CA LEU A 80 13.84 4.56 -1.94
C LEU A 80 13.81 3.05 -1.59
N PRO A 81 14.72 2.20 -2.12
CA PRO A 81 14.71 0.79 -1.75
C PRO A 81 14.97 0.55 -0.27
N ALA A 82 15.81 1.39 0.37
CA ALA A 82 16.08 1.27 1.80
C ALA A 82 14.84 1.59 2.66
N VAL A 83 14.03 2.56 2.24
CA VAL A 83 12.77 2.89 2.91
C VAL A 83 11.78 1.75 2.78
N ILE A 84 11.61 1.18 1.58
CA ILE A 84 10.74 0.01 1.38
C ILE A 84 11.16 -1.15 2.29
N ILE A 85 12.47 -1.47 2.34
CA ILE A 85 13.00 -2.54 3.20
C ILE A 85 12.78 -2.21 4.68
N GLN A 86 12.89 -0.94 5.08
CA GLN A 86 12.61 -0.52 6.44
C GLN A 86 11.14 -0.73 6.80
N ASN A 87 10.21 -0.41 5.91
CA ASN A 87 8.78 -0.67 6.09
C ASN A 87 8.49 -2.17 6.29
N MET A 88 9.17 -3.06 5.53
CA MET A 88 9.06 -4.51 5.74
C MET A 88 9.48 -4.93 7.14
N LYS A 89 10.59 -4.37 7.66
CA LYS A 89 11.12 -4.69 8.98
C LYS A 89 10.28 -4.14 10.13
N GLU A 90 9.61 -3.01 9.90
CA GLU A 90 8.76 -2.33 10.88
C GLU A 90 7.32 -2.89 10.92
N PHE A 91 6.96 -3.75 9.97
CA PHE A 91 5.60 -4.21 9.84
C PHE A 91 5.04 -4.91 11.08
N ASP A 92 5.84 -5.65 11.83
CA ASP A 92 5.40 -6.32 13.07
C ASP A 92 4.97 -5.31 14.15
N ASP A 93 5.66 -4.18 14.28
CA ASP A 93 5.29 -3.10 15.20
C ASP A 93 3.99 -2.40 14.74
N ILE A 94 3.83 -2.17 13.43
CA ILE A 94 2.59 -1.65 12.83
C ILE A 94 1.43 -2.62 13.03
N LEU A 95 1.66 -3.91 12.78
CA LEU A 95 0.66 -4.97 12.97
C LEU A 95 0.20 -5.04 14.43
N ALA A 96 1.12 -4.97 15.38
CA ALA A 96 0.79 -4.97 16.81
C ALA A 96 -0.11 -3.77 17.18
N CYS A 97 0.17 -2.57 16.63
CA CYS A 97 -0.67 -1.39 16.81
C CYS A 97 -2.08 -1.60 16.26
N VAL A 98 -2.20 -2.20 15.07
CA VAL A 98 -3.51 -2.53 14.47
C VAL A 98 -4.25 -3.56 15.33
N ARG A 99 -3.61 -4.64 15.73
CA ARG A 99 -4.22 -5.73 16.51
C ARG A 99 -4.64 -5.31 17.92
N ALA A 100 -3.96 -4.33 18.52
CA ALA A 100 -4.38 -3.76 19.80
C ALA A 100 -5.75 -3.05 19.72
N ARG A 101 -6.13 -2.53 18.55
CA ARG A 101 -7.42 -1.85 18.33
C ARG A 101 -8.45 -2.78 17.66
N TYR A 102 -8.01 -3.61 16.72
CA TYR A 102 -8.85 -4.47 15.88
C TYR A 102 -8.25 -5.88 15.80
N ALA A 103 -8.51 -6.69 16.82
CA ALA A 103 -7.90 -8.01 17.00
C ALA A 103 -8.18 -8.96 15.81
N ASP A 104 -9.43 -8.98 15.33
CA ASP A 104 -9.91 -10.03 14.42
C ASP A 104 -10.22 -9.53 12.99
N LYS A 105 -10.10 -8.22 12.73
CA LYS A 105 -10.40 -7.69 11.39
C LYS A 105 -9.35 -8.12 10.37
N LYS A 106 -9.78 -8.34 9.13
CA LYS A 106 -8.88 -8.56 7.99
C LYS A 106 -7.98 -7.35 7.78
N ILE A 107 -6.72 -7.58 7.46
CA ILE A 107 -5.75 -6.54 7.16
C ILE A 107 -5.52 -6.47 5.66
N VAL A 108 -5.73 -5.29 5.08
CA VAL A 108 -5.36 -4.97 3.71
C VAL A 108 -4.32 -3.86 3.73
N VAL A 109 -3.18 -4.12 3.12
CA VAL A 109 -2.13 -3.12 2.95
C VAL A 109 -2.37 -2.31 1.68
N CYS A 110 -2.24 -0.99 1.78
CA CYS A 110 -2.53 -0.07 0.69
C CYS A 110 -1.38 0.89 0.50
N GLY A 111 -1.17 1.37 -0.70
CA GLY A 111 -0.18 2.42 -0.90
C GLY A 111 -0.20 3.04 -2.28
N HIS A 112 0.53 4.15 -2.41
CA HIS A 112 0.76 4.84 -3.66
C HIS A 112 2.27 4.86 -3.96
N SER A 113 2.67 4.59 -5.22
CA SER A 113 4.08 4.67 -5.64
C SER A 113 4.98 3.78 -4.77
N MET A 114 5.96 4.34 -4.04
CA MET A 114 6.79 3.64 -3.06
C MET A 114 5.95 2.84 -2.04
N GLY A 115 4.88 3.45 -1.51
CA GLY A 115 3.97 2.76 -0.59
C GLY A 115 3.20 1.61 -1.24
N ALA A 116 2.91 1.68 -2.55
CA ALA A 116 2.33 0.56 -3.29
C ALA A 116 3.32 -0.59 -3.48
N MET A 117 4.61 -0.29 -3.68
CA MET A 117 5.67 -1.30 -3.66
C MET A 117 5.75 -1.97 -2.29
N THR A 118 5.74 -1.17 -1.21
CA THR A 118 5.67 -1.68 0.17
C THR A 118 4.46 -2.61 0.35
N ALA A 119 3.26 -2.22 -0.10
CA ALA A 119 2.06 -3.03 0.01
C ALA A 119 2.19 -4.37 -0.73
N MET A 120 2.76 -4.37 -1.94
CA MET A 120 2.99 -5.60 -2.72
C MET A 120 4.01 -6.53 -2.04
N GLY A 121 5.09 -5.99 -1.46
CA GLY A 121 6.07 -6.81 -0.72
C GLY A 121 5.51 -7.39 0.57
N LEU A 122 4.63 -6.65 1.29
CA LEU A 122 3.96 -7.13 2.50
C LEU A 122 2.88 -8.19 2.22
N LEU A 123 2.45 -8.33 0.98
CA LEU A 123 1.43 -9.33 0.61
C LEU A 123 1.87 -10.77 0.92
N ALA A 124 3.17 -11.05 0.99
CA ALA A 124 3.70 -12.36 1.38
C ALA A 124 3.44 -12.73 2.86
N ARG A 125 3.06 -11.76 3.71
CA ARG A 125 2.80 -11.98 5.13
C ARG A 125 1.46 -12.69 5.35
N ASP A 126 1.43 -13.72 6.18
CA ASP A 126 0.21 -14.51 6.47
C ASP A 126 -0.92 -13.66 7.07
N GLU A 127 -0.58 -12.63 7.83
CA GLU A 127 -1.54 -11.73 8.47
C GLU A 127 -2.23 -10.77 7.48
N VAL A 128 -1.68 -10.63 6.26
CA VAL A 128 -2.19 -9.73 5.21
C VAL A 128 -3.17 -10.48 4.33
N ALA A 129 -4.42 -10.05 4.34
CA ALA A 129 -5.51 -10.65 3.53
C ALA A 129 -5.55 -10.12 2.09
N GLY A 130 -4.90 -8.99 1.82
CA GLY A 130 -4.87 -8.41 0.49
C GLY A 130 -4.05 -7.13 0.39
N ALA A 131 -3.90 -6.65 -0.84
CA ALA A 131 -3.18 -5.42 -1.14
C ALA A 131 -3.93 -4.53 -2.14
N VAL A 132 -3.78 -3.20 -1.97
CA VAL A 132 -4.17 -2.18 -2.94
C VAL A 132 -2.94 -1.39 -3.35
N ALA A 133 -2.49 -1.58 -4.58
CA ALA A 133 -1.31 -0.93 -5.15
C ALA A 133 -1.72 0.12 -6.20
N LEU A 134 -1.51 1.40 -5.87
CA LEU A 134 -1.81 2.54 -6.74
C LEU A 134 -0.51 3.08 -7.34
N ASN A 135 -0.36 3.01 -8.66
CA ASN A 135 0.85 3.41 -9.39
C ASN A 135 2.12 2.77 -8.82
N GLY A 136 2.03 1.48 -8.47
CA GLY A 136 3.13 0.68 -7.95
C GLY A 136 3.69 -0.31 -8.95
N MET A 137 4.53 -1.21 -8.46
CA MET A 137 5.04 -2.34 -9.22
C MET A 137 5.13 -3.60 -8.35
N GLY A 138 4.77 -4.75 -8.93
CA GLY A 138 4.90 -6.07 -8.32
C GLY A 138 6.13 -6.85 -8.82
N ASP A 139 6.78 -6.37 -9.87
CA ASP A 139 8.02 -6.91 -10.41
C ASP A 139 9.16 -5.92 -10.11
N TRP A 140 10.01 -6.26 -9.14
CA TRP A 140 11.04 -5.35 -8.63
C TRP A 140 12.38 -5.48 -9.35
N HIS A 141 12.42 -6.04 -10.54
CA HIS A 141 13.65 -6.16 -11.33
C HIS A 141 14.40 -4.83 -11.52
N ALA A 142 13.66 -3.71 -11.62
CA ALA A 142 14.27 -2.37 -11.69
C ALA A 142 15.06 -2.01 -10.43
N MET A 143 14.68 -2.55 -9.26
CA MET A 143 15.36 -2.33 -7.98
C MET A 143 16.59 -3.25 -7.80
N SER A 144 16.74 -4.29 -8.60
CA SER A 144 17.80 -5.28 -8.49
C SER A 144 19.23 -4.72 -8.70
N ARG A 145 19.34 -3.50 -9.23
CA ARG A 145 20.64 -2.81 -9.47
C ARG A 145 21.06 -1.90 -8.32
N THR A 146 20.30 -1.84 -7.24
CA THR A 146 20.60 -0.98 -6.07
C THR A 146 21.58 -1.66 -5.13
N PRO A 147 22.24 -0.92 -4.20
CA PRO A 147 23.07 -1.51 -3.16
C PRO A 147 22.31 -2.41 -2.18
N TYR A 148 20.97 -2.42 -2.24
CA TYR A 148 20.09 -3.23 -1.38
C TYR A 148 19.52 -4.46 -2.10
N LYS A 149 20.14 -4.89 -3.19
CA LYS A 149 19.66 -5.98 -4.06
C LYS A 149 19.22 -7.22 -3.28
N GLU A 150 20.08 -7.75 -2.40
CA GLU A 150 19.76 -8.98 -1.65
C GLU A 150 18.52 -8.84 -0.78
N ALA A 151 18.34 -7.68 -0.14
CA ALA A 151 17.19 -7.42 0.69
C ALA A 151 15.92 -7.14 -0.16
N ALA A 152 16.07 -6.49 -1.33
CA ALA A 152 14.98 -6.33 -2.28
C ALA A 152 14.55 -7.68 -2.85
N ASP A 153 15.49 -8.54 -3.23
CA ASP A 153 15.21 -9.90 -3.73
C ASP A 153 14.44 -10.74 -2.68
N ALA A 154 14.72 -10.55 -1.38
CA ALA A 154 14.00 -11.25 -0.31
C ALA A 154 12.51 -10.86 -0.18
N TYR A 155 12.14 -9.66 -0.63
CA TYR A 155 10.78 -9.13 -0.54
C TYR A 155 10.12 -8.92 -1.91
N ASP A 156 10.81 -9.21 -3.01
CA ASP A 156 10.25 -9.07 -4.35
C ASP A 156 8.99 -9.93 -4.50
N PRO A 157 7.83 -9.33 -4.81
CA PRO A 157 6.58 -10.07 -4.97
C PRO A 157 6.67 -11.22 -5.98
N MET A 158 7.52 -11.10 -7.01
CA MET A 158 7.75 -12.16 -8.01
C MET A 158 8.33 -13.44 -7.42
N ASN A 159 9.02 -13.36 -6.27
CA ASN A 159 9.59 -14.51 -5.57
C ASN A 159 8.58 -15.19 -4.61
N HIS A 160 7.39 -14.62 -4.43
CA HIS A 160 6.39 -15.04 -3.44
C HIS A 160 5.02 -15.35 -4.05
N ILE A 161 4.94 -15.59 -5.35
CA ILE A 161 3.68 -15.81 -6.09
C ILE A 161 2.80 -16.87 -5.41
N ASP A 162 3.36 -18.00 -4.98
CA ASP A 162 2.61 -19.08 -4.35
C ASP A 162 1.86 -18.66 -3.08
N SER A 163 2.38 -17.66 -2.34
CA SER A 163 1.72 -17.11 -1.16
C SER A 163 0.66 -16.05 -1.49
N HIS A 164 0.60 -15.60 -2.74
CA HIS A 164 -0.29 -14.52 -3.18
C HIS A 164 -1.57 -15.02 -3.88
N VAL A 165 -1.57 -16.27 -4.41
CA VAL A 165 -2.62 -16.79 -5.28
C VAL A 165 -4.04 -16.81 -4.69
N ASN A 166 -4.15 -16.78 -3.36
CA ASN A 166 -5.44 -16.79 -2.64
C ASN A 166 -5.73 -15.46 -1.93
N LYS A 167 -4.98 -14.40 -2.21
CA LYS A 167 -5.14 -13.09 -1.55
C LYS A 167 -5.83 -12.08 -2.45
N ALA A 168 -6.59 -11.17 -1.85
CA ALA A 168 -7.24 -10.13 -2.62
C ALA A 168 -6.22 -9.08 -3.10
N ILE A 169 -6.16 -8.81 -4.41
CA ILE A 169 -5.15 -7.90 -4.97
C ILE A 169 -5.82 -6.92 -5.94
N CYS A 170 -5.62 -5.62 -5.69
CA CYS A 170 -6.06 -4.54 -6.56
C CYS A 170 -4.85 -3.73 -7.01
N MET A 171 -4.60 -3.68 -8.30
CA MET A 171 -3.48 -3.00 -8.94
C MET A 171 -4.00 -2.01 -9.96
N LEU A 172 -3.80 -0.72 -9.71
CA LEU A 172 -4.29 0.37 -10.56
C LEU A 172 -3.10 1.27 -10.94
N ASN A 173 -2.81 1.37 -12.24
CA ASN A 173 -1.70 2.16 -12.74
C ASN A 173 -2.18 3.16 -13.80
N GLY A 174 -1.56 4.34 -13.83
CA GLY A 174 -1.78 5.29 -14.92
C GLY A 174 -1.11 4.82 -16.21
N GLU A 175 -1.79 5.00 -17.36
CA GLU A 175 -1.24 4.66 -18.68
C GLU A 175 -0.01 5.50 -19.02
N LEU A 176 -0.03 6.79 -18.62
CA LEU A 176 1.01 7.77 -18.91
C LEU A 176 1.97 7.97 -17.72
N ASP A 177 2.08 6.97 -16.85
CA ASP A 177 2.99 7.01 -15.70
C ASP A 177 4.45 6.93 -16.18
N ASP A 178 5.18 8.02 -16.07
CA ASP A 178 6.58 8.16 -16.43
C ASP A 178 7.54 8.03 -15.24
N VAL A 179 7.01 7.86 -14.03
CA VAL A 179 7.78 7.65 -12.78
C VAL A 179 7.91 6.16 -12.45
N VAL A 180 6.79 5.44 -12.44
CA VAL A 180 6.76 3.99 -12.23
C VAL A 180 6.14 3.32 -13.45
N ASN A 181 6.96 2.65 -14.25
CA ASN A 181 6.49 2.03 -15.49
C ASN A 181 5.41 0.97 -15.19
N PRO A 182 4.18 1.14 -15.70
CA PRO A 182 3.07 0.23 -15.43
C PRO A 182 3.31 -1.21 -15.94
N LEU A 183 4.29 -1.41 -16.82
CA LEU A 183 4.65 -2.75 -17.31
C LEU A 183 5.21 -3.65 -16.21
N TYR A 184 5.83 -3.11 -15.16
CA TYR A 184 6.29 -3.92 -14.01
C TYR A 184 5.13 -4.43 -13.16
N GLN A 185 4.03 -3.68 -13.08
CA GLN A 185 2.82 -4.18 -12.44
C GLN A 185 2.11 -5.20 -13.33
N LYS A 186 2.07 -4.95 -14.64
CA LYS A 186 1.52 -5.88 -15.62
C LYS A 186 2.29 -7.21 -15.63
N SER A 187 3.63 -7.18 -15.57
CA SER A 187 4.47 -8.39 -15.50
C SER A 187 4.06 -9.29 -14.33
N TYR A 188 3.87 -8.69 -13.14
CA TYR A 188 3.40 -9.41 -11.97
C TYR A 188 1.98 -9.98 -12.17
N TYR A 189 1.04 -9.17 -12.69
CA TYR A 189 -0.33 -9.62 -12.96
C TYR A 189 -0.37 -10.83 -13.92
N GLU A 190 0.38 -10.75 -15.03
CA GLU A 190 0.47 -11.84 -16.01
C GLU A 190 1.03 -13.14 -15.39
N LYS A 191 1.88 -13.01 -14.37
CA LYS A 191 2.47 -14.14 -13.67
C LYS A 191 1.50 -14.83 -12.72
N ILE A 192 0.58 -14.08 -12.07
CA ILE A 192 -0.30 -14.64 -11.03
C ILE A 192 -1.70 -15.01 -11.54
N LYS A 193 -2.19 -14.38 -12.61
CA LYS A 193 -3.60 -14.39 -13.00
C LYS A 193 -4.19 -15.78 -13.26
N ASP A 194 -3.38 -16.70 -13.81
CA ASP A 194 -3.84 -18.03 -14.23
C ASP A 194 -3.94 -19.01 -13.04
N ASP A 195 -3.17 -18.78 -11.98
CA ASP A 195 -3.15 -19.60 -10.77
C ASP A 195 -3.93 -18.95 -9.60
N HIS A 196 -4.48 -17.75 -9.82
CA HIS A 196 -5.17 -17.00 -8.77
C HIS A 196 -6.58 -17.52 -8.55
N GLU A 197 -6.93 -17.84 -7.29
CA GLU A 197 -8.20 -18.46 -6.93
C GLU A 197 -8.83 -17.82 -5.67
N GLY A 198 -10.15 -17.86 -5.58
CA GLY A 198 -10.93 -17.66 -4.35
C GLY A 198 -10.98 -16.25 -3.78
N ALA A 199 -10.22 -15.30 -4.30
CA ALA A 199 -10.21 -13.91 -3.83
C ALA A 199 -10.28 -12.92 -5.02
N PRO A 200 -10.70 -11.66 -4.84
CA PRO A 200 -10.71 -10.68 -5.91
C PRO A 200 -9.30 -10.36 -6.42
N LEU A 201 -9.11 -10.44 -7.75
CA LEU A 201 -7.92 -9.97 -8.45
C LEU A 201 -8.33 -8.90 -9.46
N VAL A 202 -7.79 -7.69 -9.31
CA VAL A 202 -8.05 -6.55 -10.19
C VAL A 202 -6.73 -6.00 -10.68
N PHE A 203 -6.60 -5.83 -11.99
CA PHE A 203 -5.52 -5.08 -12.62
C PHE A 203 -6.12 -4.17 -13.69
N GLU A 204 -5.82 -2.87 -13.61
CA GLU A 204 -6.32 -1.88 -14.56
C GLU A 204 -5.23 -0.86 -14.87
N ILE A 205 -5.08 -0.54 -16.15
CA ILE A 205 -4.31 0.61 -16.62
C ILE A 205 -5.31 1.72 -16.97
N VAL A 206 -5.29 2.81 -16.20
CA VAL A 206 -6.24 3.92 -16.32
C VAL A 206 -5.77 4.86 -17.41
N GLU A 207 -6.54 4.91 -18.50
CA GLU A 207 -6.27 5.71 -19.71
C GLU A 207 -6.04 7.18 -19.38
N GLY A 208 -5.07 7.82 -20.05
CA GLY A 208 -4.76 9.25 -19.95
C GLY A 208 -4.27 9.70 -18.56
N THR A 209 -3.95 8.78 -17.67
CA THR A 209 -3.55 9.07 -16.28
C THR A 209 -2.04 8.95 -16.11
N SER A 210 -1.41 9.97 -15.52
CA SER A 210 0.00 9.99 -15.15
C SER A 210 0.23 9.34 -13.76
N HIS A 211 1.36 9.66 -13.09
CA HIS A 211 1.71 9.17 -11.75
C HIS A 211 0.87 9.82 -10.62
N VAL A 212 -0.45 9.80 -10.75
CA VAL A 212 -1.38 10.40 -9.79
C VAL A 212 -2.49 9.42 -9.40
N VAL A 213 -3.00 9.55 -8.18
CA VAL A 213 -4.18 8.81 -7.75
C VAL A 213 -5.42 9.63 -8.09
N THR A 214 -6.25 9.11 -8.99
CA THR A 214 -7.48 9.76 -9.42
C THR A 214 -8.67 9.38 -8.55
N THR A 215 -9.75 10.17 -8.61
CA THR A 215 -11.02 9.82 -7.95
C THR A 215 -11.62 8.52 -8.48
N ASN A 216 -11.39 8.21 -9.77
CA ASN A 216 -11.81 6.95 -10.36
C ASN A 216 -11.07 5.77 -9.73
N MET A 217 -9.74 5.86 -9.58
CA MET A 217 -8.97 4.84 -8.87
C MET A 217 -9.49 4.64 -7.44
N MET A 218 -9.82 5.72 -6.71
CA MET A 218 -10.40 5.61 -5.37
C MET A 218 -11.75 4.90 -5.37
N ALA A 219 -12.63 5.19 -6.34
CA ALA A 219 -13.90 4.48 -6.49
C ALA A 219 -13.70 2.99 -6.77
N MET A 220 -12.74 2.64 -7.66
CA MET A 220 -12.40 1.24 -7.97
C MET A 220 -11.85 0.50 -6.74
N THR A 221 -11.07 1.17 -5.87
CA THR A 221 -10.60 0.55 -4.62
C THR A 221 -11.75 0.27 -3.66
N LEU A 222 -12.73 1.16 -3.55
CA LEU A 222 -13.92 0.94 -2.72
C LEU A 222 -14.77 -0.23 -3.24
N ASP A 223 -14.96 -0.33 -4.55
CA ASP A 223 -15.64 -1.45 -5.17
C ASP A 223 -14.90 -2.78 -4.94
N PHE A 224 -13.58 -2.78 -5.07
CA PHE A 224 -12.74 -3.92 -4.76
C PHE A 224 -12.87 -4.38 -3.30
N LEU A 225 -12.73 -3.45 -2.34
CA LEU A 225 -12.87 -3.74 -0.91
C LEU A 225 -14.26 -4.27 -0.55
N GLY A 226 -15.30 -3.81 -1.26
CA GLY A 226 -16.68 -4.31 -1.08
C GLY A 226 -16.89 -5.75 -1.55
N ARG A 227 -15.94 -6.34 -2.28
CA ARG A 227 -15.97 -7.74 -2.77
C ARG A 227 -15.17 -8.71 -1.90
N MET A 228 -14.47 -8.23 -0.86
CA MET A 228 -13.68 -9.02 0.10
C MET A 228 -14.53 -9.51 1.28
#